data_d5ce60a3c382297222e984c26892812a
#
_entry.id   d5ce60a3c382297222e984c26892812a
#
_cell.length_a   1.000
_cell.length_b   1.000
_cell.length_c   1.000
_cell.angle_alpha   90.00
_cell.angle_beta   90.00
_cell.angle_gamma   90.00
#
_symmetry.space_group_name_H-M   'P 1'
#
loop_
_entity.id
_entity.type
_entity.pdbx_description
1 polymer ?
#
loop_
_entity_poly.entity_id
_entity_poly.type
_entity_poly.pdbx_seq_one_letter_code
_entity_poly.pdbx_strand_id
1 'polypeptide(L)'
;CNREMNLVDVQTDGGIHAPSIRYHNGLFYIITTNVYSPGVGKPAEMINFIITAEKIEGPWSDPHIIEGAPGIDPDIVFDDGRVWYVGTHVPKDPNFNGEGEIWLQELDLNNWSLKGERYYLWRGALYYGTWAEGPHIYKRNEFYYLLIAEGGTGLDHAVMVAISNDIRGPYIPNARNPILTSRHLSNNHWVNSVGHADLIELANKKWFMVSLGVRSEIDTYSNMGRETHLIPVVWEKEPYEWKYDKIEKEWDNLKDRERFEKLRRVNYEWPVCSPSTGRVEQSFSLPFPNSPQHSKQAFR
;
A
#
# COMPACT_ATOMS: atom_id res chain seq x y z
N CYS A 1 21.68 1.63 -11.14
CA CYS A 1 22.44 1.75 -12.37
C CYS A 1 22.00 2.99 -13.15
N ASN A 2 22.93 3.73 -13.76
CA ASN A 2 22.61 5.02 -14.41
C ASN A 2 21.74 4.89 -15.67
N ARG A 3 21.50 3.68 -16.13
CA ARG A 3 20.70 3.41 -17.34
C ARG A 3 19.22 3.21 -17.01
N GLU A 4 18.94 2.46 -15.97
CA GLU A 4 17.58 2.09 -15.58
C GLU A 4 16.89 3.20 -14.78
N MET A 5 17.66 3.95 -14.01
CA MET A 5 17.15 5.04 -13.16
C MET A 5 18.11 6.22 -13.23
N ASN A 6 17.97 7.07 -14.24
CA ASN A 6 18.78 8.28 -14.34
C ASN A 6 18.19 9.39 -13.45
N LEU A 7 18.89 9.69 -12.37
CA LEU A 7 18.52 10.75 -11.41
C LEU A 7 19.43 12.00 -11.54
N VAL A 8 20.13 12.15 -12.67
CA VAL A 8 20.91 13.36 -12.94
C VAL A 8 19.96 14.55 -13.02
N ASP A 9 20.32 15.64 -12.34
CA ASP A 9 19.54 16.88 -12.22
C ASP A 9 18.19 16.76 -11.49
N VAL A 10 17.90 15.63 -10.86
CA VAL A 10 16.73 15.49 -9.96
C VAL A 10 17.01 16.20 -8.65
N GLN A 11 16.07 17.01 -8.21
CA GLN A 11 16.19 17.80 -7.00
C GLN A 11 16.03 16.96 -5.73
N THR A 12 16.45 17.53 -4.57
CA THR A 12 16.50 16.83 -3.28
C THR A 12 15.15 16.28 -2.80
N ASP A 13 14.05 16.93 -3.19
CA ASP A 13 12.67 16.53 -2.87
C ASP A 13 12.01 15.70 -3.98
N GLY A 14 12.75 15.40 -5.04
CA GLY A 14 12.33 14.56 -6.15
C GLY A 14 12.94 13.16 -6.11
N GLY A 15 12.94 12.49 -7.25
CA GLY A 15 13.53 11.17 -7.44
C GLY A 15 12.51 10.03 -7.35
N ILE A 16 12.99 8.85 -7.00
CA ILE A 16 12.18 7.64 -6.96
C ILE A 16 11.34 7.62 -5.69
N HIS A 17 10.02 7.53 -5.89
CA HIS A 17 9.04 7.44 -4.82
C HIS A 17 8.39 6.05 -4.83
N ALA A 18 8.26 5.45 -3.64
CA ALA A 18 7.47 4.25 -3.33
C ALA A 18 7.56 3.13 -4.38
N PRO A 19 8.72 2.54 -4.63
CA PRO A 19 8.82 1.40 -5.54
C PRO A 19 8.10 0.18 -4.97
N SER A 20 7.23 -0.43 -5.80
CA SER A 20 6.60 -1.73 -5.53
C SER A 20 7.25 -2.81 -6.39
N ILE A 21 7.32 -4.04 -5.88
CA ILE A 21 7.84 -5.18 -6.61
C ILE A 21 6.78 -6.28 -6.68
N ARG A 22 6.61 -6.86 -7.88
CA ARG A 22 5.73 -8.00 -8.11
C ARG A 22 6.46 -9.07 -8.93
N TYR A 23 6.09 -10.33 -8.70
CA TYR A 23 6.59 -11.46 -9.49
C TYR A 23 5.42 -12.18 -10.13
N HIS A 24 5.46 -12.34 -11.44
CA HIS A 24 4.42 -13.03 -12.18
C HIS A 24 5.02 -13.74 -13.40
N ASN A 25 4.66 -15.02 -13.60
CA ASN A 25 5.03 -15.83 -14.75
C ASN A 25 6.53 -15.79 -15.09
N GLY A 26 7.40 -15.90 -14.07
CA GLY A 26 8.85 -15.96 -14.28
C GLY A 26 9.53 -14.61 -14.39
N LEU A 27 8.79 -13.50 -14.26
CA LEU A 27 9.33 -12.16 -14.44
C LEU A 27 9.06 -11.30 -13.17
N PHE A 28 10.07 -10.58 -12.74
CA PHE A 28 9.95 -9.53 -11.73
C PHE A 28 9.58 -8.21 -12.40
N TYR A 29 8.72 -7.46 -11.76
CA TYR A 29 8.28 -6.12 -12.13
C TYR A 29 8.58 -5.18 -10.99
N ILE A 30 9.33 -4.12 -11.22
CA ILE A 30 9.40 -2.98 -10.29
C ILE A 30 8.64 -1.83 -10.94
N ILE A 31 7.66 -1.30 -10.22
CA ILE A 31 6.88 -0.14 -10.63
C ILE A 31 7.08 0.98 -9.63
N THR A 32 7.25 2.21 -10.11
CA THR A 32 7.55 3.36 -9.27
C THR A 32 7.25 4.67 -9.99
N THR A 33 7.34 5.77 -9.26
CA THR A 33 7.26 7.13 -9.80
C THR A 33 8.61 7.82 -9.68
N ASN A 34 9.10 8.41 -10.75
CA ASN A 34 10.13 9.42 -10.68
C ASN A 34 9.47 10.81 -10.59
N VAL A 35 9.61 11.48 -9.47
CA VAL A 35 9.10 12.81 -9.25
C VAL A 35 10.20 13.81 -9.62
N TYR A 36 9.93 14.61 -10.64
CA TYR A 36 10.80 15.69 -11.04
C TYR A 36 10.21 17.03 -10.61
N SER A 37 10.90 17.73 -9.72
CA SER A 37 10.49 19.05 -9.23
C SER A 37 11.32 20.12 -9.91
N PRO A 38 10.78 20.84 -10.91
CA PRO A 38 11.57 21.79 -11.71
C PRO A 38 11.88 23.11 -10.98
N GLY A 39 11.59 23.18 -9.69
CA GLY A 39 11.90 24.32 -8.81
C GLY A 39 10.68 25.01 -8.22
N VAL A 40 10.94 25.94 -7.31
CA VAL A 40 9.91 26.66 -6.54
C VAL A 40 8.86 27.30 -7.45
N GLY A 41 7.58 27.02 -7.18
CA GLY A 41 6.44 27.59 -7.91
C GLY A 41 6.10 26.92 -9.26
N LYS A 42 6.81 25.87 -9.62
CA LYS A 42 6.44 25.02 -10.77
C LYS A 42 5.85 23.71 -10.30
N PRO A 43 4.82 23.18 -11.00
CA PRO A 43 4.26 21.87 -10.66
C PRO A 43 5.33 20.78 -10.83
N ALA A 44 5.33 19.80 -9.93
CA ALA A 44 6.16 18.61 -10.09
C ALA A 44 5.63 17.75 -11.26
N GLU A 45 6.54 17.19 -12.03
CA GLU A 45 6.24 16.18 -13.03
C GLU A 45 6.37 14.80 -12.40
N MET A 46 5.36 13.95 -12.61
CA MET A 46 5.29 12.59 -12.06
C MET A 46 5.36 11.59 -13.21
N ILE A 47 6.46 10.88 -13.31
CA ILE A 47 6.71 9.91 -14.38
C ILE A 47 6.62 8.52 -13.79
N ASN A 48 5.51 7.84 -14.05
CA ASN A 48 5.30 6.45 -13.65
C ASN A 48 5.90 5.49 -14.67
N PHE A 49 6.66 4.52 -14.23
CA PHE A 49 7.30 3.55 -15.11
C PHE A 49 7.47 2.17 -14.46
N ILE A 50 7.70 1.17 -15.32
CA ILE A 50 7.98 -0.21 -14.93
C ILE A 50 9.34 -0.62 -15.50
N ILE A 51 10.12 -1.36 -14.72
CA ILE A 51 11.27 -2.14 -15.20
C ILE A 51 11.05 -3.60 -14.89
N THR A 52 11.60 -4.49 -15.72
CA THR A 52 11.41 -5.93 -15.59
C THR A 52 12.73 -6.69 -15.59
N ALA A 53 12.76 -7.86 -14.93
CA ALA A 53 13.90 -8.79 -14.98
C ALA A 53 13.46 -10.22 -14.73
N GLU A 54 14.16 -11.20 -15.30
CA GLU A 54 13.95 -12.63 -15.02
C GLU A 54 14.52 -13.04 -13.66
N LYS A 55 15.52 -12.30 -13.17
CA LYS A 55 16.17 -12.52 -11.88
C LYS A 55 16.14 -11.23 -11.06
N ILE A 56 16.02 -11.37 -9.75
CA ILE A 56 15.98 -10.21 -8.86
C ILE A 56 17.27 -9.37 -8.92
N GLU A 57 18.39 -10.00 -9.19
CA GLU A 57 19.67 -9.32 -9.37
C GLU A 57 19.79 -8.63 -10.72
N GLY A 58 18.84 -8.82 -11.61
CA GLY A 58 18.85 -8.32 -12.99
C GLY A 58 19.57 -9.24 -13.98
N PRO A 59 19.94 -8.74 -15.17
CA PRO A 59 19.82 -7.33 -15.57
C PRO A 59 18.35 -6.88 -15.69
N TRP A 60 18.08 -5.65 -15.32
CA TRP A 60 16.77 -5.01 -15.47
C TRP A 60 16.63 -4.38 -16.85
N SER A 61 15.41 -4.33 -17.36
CA SER A 61 15.07 -3.67 -18.62
C SER A 61 15.29 -2.15 -18.57
N ASP A 62 15.28 -1.50 -19.73
CA ASP A 62 15.04 -0.06 -19.79
C ASP A 62 13.63 0.26 -19.22
N PRO A 63 13.40 1.49 -18.72
CA PRO A 63 12.11 1.88 -18.20
C PRO A 63 11.01 1.92 -19.26
N HIS A 64 9.89 1.27 -18.95
CA HIS A 64 8.64 1.36 -19.72
C HIS A 64 7.75 2.42 -19.07
N ILE A 65 7.65 3.59 -19.68
CA ILE A 65 6.87 4.70 -19.16
C ILE A 65 5.38 4.41 -19.35
N ILE A 66 4.58 4.62 -18.31
CA ILE A 66 3.13 4.48 -18.35
C ILE A 66 2.52 5.84 -18.57
N GLU A 67 2.37 6.20 -19.84
CA GLU A 67 1.83 7.50 -20.23
C GLU A 67 0.38 7.69 -19.74
N GLY A 68 0.07 8.89 -19.28
CA GLY A 68 -1.28 9.27 -18.83
C GLY A 68 -1.68 8.68 -17.48
N ALA A 69 -0.77 8.03 -16.74
CA ALA A 69 -0.98 7.62 -15.36
C ALA A 69 -0.75 8.82 -14.42
N PRO A 70 -1.81 9.39 -13.80
CA PRO A 70 -1.64 10.53 -12.91
C PRO A 70 -1.14 10.10 -11.52
N GLY A 71 -0.44 11.02 -10.85
CA GLY A 71 -0.08 10.87 -9.45
C GLY A 71 1.10 9.96 -9.19
N ILE A 72 1.14 9.37 -8.00
CA ILE A 72 2.29 8.64 -7.46
C ILE A 72 1.89 7.27 -6.89
N ASP A 73 2.87 6.58 -6.31
CA ASP A 73 2.73 5.32 -5.57
C ASP A 73 2.02 4.22 -6.36
N PRO A 74 2.51 3.90 -7.57
CA PRO A 74 1.86 2.90 -8.39
C PRO A 74 2.13 1.48 -7.91
N ASP A 75 1.15 0.61 -8.12
CA ASP A 75 1.31 -0.84 -8.05
C ASP A 75 0.63 -1.51 -9.23
N ILE A 76 0.94 -2.78 -9.48
CA ILE A 76 0.29 -3.62 -10.48
C ILE A 76 -0.27 -4.89 -9.86
N VAL A 77 -1.44 -5.29 -10.35
CA VAL A 77 -2.15 -6.50 -9.88
C VAL A 77 -2.43 -7.41 -11.07
N PHE A 78 -2.02 -8.67 -10.95
CA PHE A 78 -2.33 -9.71 -11.92
C PHE A 78 -3.57 -10.46 -11.45
N ASP A 79 -4.67 -10.36 -12.20
CA ASP A 79 -5.94 -10.99 -11.86
C ASP A 79 -6.70 -11.47 -13.09
N ASP A 80 -7.09 -12.74 -13.11
CA ASP A 80 -7.88 -13.39 -14.15
C ASP A 80 -7.39 -13.10 -15.59
N GLY A 81 -6.06 -13.17 -15.81
CA GLY A 81 -5.42 -12.94 -17.09
C GLY A 81 -5.35 -11.47 -17.52
N ARG A 82 -5.74 -10.56 -16.66
CA ARG A 82 -5.59 -9.11 -16.82
C ARG A 82 -4.51 -8.57 -15.91
N VAL A 83 -3.99 -7.41 -16.29
CA VAL A 83 -3.09 -6.63 -15.44
C VAL A 83 -3.77 -5.31 -15.13
N TRP A 84 -3.80 -4.95 -13.86
CA TRP A 84 -4.39 -3.72 -13.37
C TRP A 84 -3.30 -2.83 -12.81
N TYR A 85 -3.33 -1.58 -13.19
CA TYR A 85 -2.55 -0.51 -12.59
C TYR A 85 -3.39 0.15 -11.51
N VAL A 86 -2.83 0.31 -10.31
CA VAL A 86 -3.43 1.07 -9.22
C VAL A 86 -2.46 2.16 -8.78
N GLY A 87 -2.95 3.34 -8.44
CA GLY A 87 -2.14 4.46 -7.99
C GLY A 87 -2.98 5.48 -7.22
N THR A 88 -2.35 6.54 -6.74
CA THR A 88 -3.02 7.66 -6.09
C THR A 88 -2.82 8.96 -6.84
N HIS A 89 -3.81 9.82 -6.77
CA HIS A 89 -3.72 11.20 -7.27
C HIS A 89 -4.55 12.16 -6.40
N VAL A 90 -4.39 13.44 -6.61
CA VAL A 90 -5.29 14.45 -6.04
C VAL A 90 -6.58 14.44 -6.87
N PRO A 91 -7.77 14.29 -6.26
CA PRO A 91 -9.02 14.34 -7.01
C PRO A 91 -9.21 15.71 -7.66
N LYS A 92 -9.99 15.74 -8.76
CA LYS A 92 -10.25 16.99 -9.49
C LYS A 92 -10.89 18.07 -8.62
N ASP A 93 -11.82 17.65 -7.76
CA ASP A 93 -12.58 18.51 -6.85
C ASP A 93 -12.35 18.01 -5.41
N PRO A 94 -11.20 18.35 -4.77
CA PRO A 94 -10.91 17.90 -3.42
C PRO A 94 -11.77 18.62 -2.38
N ASN A 95 -12.24 17.90 -1.38
CA ASN A 95 -13.03 18.46 -0.28
C ASN A 95 -12.16 19.24 0.72
N PHE A 96 -10.84 18.90 0.77
CA PHE A 96 -9.86 19.53 1.66
C PHE A 96 -8.45 19.39 1.08
N ASN A 97 -7.53 20.19 1.58
CA ASN A 97 -6.13 20.13 1.16
C ASN A 97 -5.48 18.81 1.61
N GLY A 98 -4.82 18.12 0.67
CA GLY A 98 -4.21 16.81 0.93
C GLY A 98 -5.19 15.65 0.79
N GLU A 99 -6.39 15.84 0.24
CA GLU A 99 -7.25 14.70 -0.12
C GLU A 99 -6.59 13.90 -1.25
N GLY A 100 -6.38 12.59 -1.02
CA GLY A 100 -5.93 11.63 -2.03
C GLY A 100 -7.09 10.79 -2.52
N GLU A 101 -7.00 10.29 -3.76
CA GLU A 101 -7.96 9.38 -4.35
C GLU A 101 -7.25 8.21 -5.03
N ILE A 102 -7.59 7.01 -4.60
CA ILE A 102 -7.08 5.78 -5.19
C ILE A 102 -7.85 5.47 -6.46
N TRP A 103 -7.13 5.17 -7.52
CA TRP A 103 -7.72 4.81 -8.80
C TRP A 103 -7.13 3.53 -9.38
N LEU A 104 -7.89 2.87 -10.25
CA LEU A 104 -7.54 1.60 -10.91
C LEU A 104 -7.85 1.70 -12.40
N GLN A 105 -6.97 1.17 -13.25
CA GLN A 105 -7.21 1.05 -14.70
C GLN A 105 -6.48 -0.16 -15.25
N GLU A 106 -7.02 -0.81 -16.28
CA GLU A 106 -6.34 -1.94 -16.91
C GLU A 106 -5.07 -1.48 -17.63
N LEU A 107 -3.98 -2.26 -17.48
CA LEU A 107 -2.69 -2.04 -18.12
C LEU A 107 -2.43 -3.11 -19.18
N ASP A 108 -2.08 -2.71 -20.38
CA ASP A 108 -1.61 -3.60 -21.44
C ASP A 108 -0.08 -3.68 -21.40
N LEU A 109 0.44 -4.84 -21.02
CA LEU A 109 1.90 -5.07 -20.96
C LEU A 109 2.57 -5.20 -22.33
N ASN A 110 1.82 -5.36 -23.41
CA ASN A 110 2.44 -5.47 -24.75
C ASN A 110 2.97 -4.12 -25.23
N ASN A 111 2.30 -3.04 -24.85
CA ASN A 111 2.63 -1.68 -25.26
C ASN A 111 2.76 -0.70 -24.08
N TRP A 112 2.66 -1.22 -22.83
CA TRP A 112 2.80 -0.46 -21.58
C TRP A 112 1.84 0.72 -21.47
N SER A 113 0.60 0.55 -21.94
CA SER A 113 -0.39 1.59 -21.95
C SER A 113 -1.62 1.25 -21.11
N LEU A 114 -2.19 2.28 -20.50
CA LEU A 114 -3.49 2.16 -19.84
C LEU A 114 -4.60 2.03 -20.86
N LYS A 115 -5.57 1.13 -20.60
CA LYS A 115 -6.70 0.90 -21.48
C LYS A 115 -8.02 0.79 -20.71
N GLY A 116 -9.12 1.03 -21.40
CA GLY A 116 -10.47 0.95 -20.83
C GLY A 116 -10.79 2.06 -19.84
N GLU A 117 -11.79 1.80 -19.01
CA GLU A 117 -12.29 2.75 -18.04
C GLU A 117 -11.37 2.87 -16.82
N ARG A 118 -11.29 4.09 -16.26
CA ARG A 118 -10.65 4.36 -14.96
C ARG A 118 -11.70 4.31 -13.86
N TYR A 119 -11.42 3.48 -12.84
CA TYR A 119 -12.28 3.32 -11.67
C TYR A 119 -11.66 4.06 -10.48
N TYR A 120 -12.47 4.84 -9.78
CA TYR A 120 -12.08 5.51 -8.55
C TYR A 120 -12.53 4.64 -7.39
N LEU A 121 -11.58 4.21 -6.56
CA LEU A 121 -11.81 3.15 -5.60
C LEU A 121 -12.11 3.67 -4.20
N TRP A 122 -11.30 4.61 -3.71
CA TRP A 122 -11.37 5.03 -2.31
C TRP A 122 -10.61 6.34 -2.07
N ARG A 123 -11.11 7.15 -1.12
CA ARG A 123 -10.47 8.39 -0.67
C ARG A 123 -9.98 8.33 0.78
N GLY A 124 -9.96 7.12 1.38
CA GLY A 124 -9.49 6.89 2.73
C GLY A 124 -10.57 6.50 3.71
N ALA A 125 -10.15 6.11 4.92
CA ALA A 125 -11.01 5.59 5.98
C ALA A 125 -11.43 6.64 6.99
N LEU A 126 -10.59 7.66 7.23
CA LEU A 126 -10.83 8.67 8.24
C LEU A 126 -11.47 9.93 7.65
N TYR A 127 -12.35 10.54 8.44
CA TYR A 127 -12.90 11.83 8.09
C TYR A 127 -11.81 12.90 8.08
N TYR A 128 -11.61 13.56 6.94
CA TYR A 128 -10.47 14.46 6.68
C TYR A 128 -9.08 13.79 6.81
N GLY A 129 -9.00 12.45 6.63
CA GLY A 129 -7.72 11.78 6.51
C GLY A 129 -6.97 12.27 5.28
N THR A 130 -5.81 12.92 5.49
CA THR A 130 -4.98 13.43 4.41
C THR A 130 -4.16 12.32 3.78
N TRP A 131 -3.81 12.47 2.51
CA TRP A 131 -2.87 11.64 1.78
C TRP A 131 -3.26 10.15 1.81
N ALA A 132 -4.46 9.83 1.24
CA ALA A 132 -4.78 8.46 0.86
C ALA A 132 -3.86 8.08 -0.30
N GLU A 133 -2.82 7.28 -0.01
CA GLU A 133 -1.73 6.97 -0.94
C GLU A 133 -1.22 5.53 -0.74
N GLY A 134 -0.19 5.11 -1.50
CA GLY A 134 0.43 3.80 -1.38
C GLY A 134 -0.54 2.62 -1.53
N PRO A 135 -1.36 2.56 -2.59
CA PRO A 135 -2.35 1.51 -2.73
C PRO A 135 -1.74 0.18 -3.15
N HIS A 136 -2.15 -0.90 -2.47
CA HIS A 136 -1.87 -2.27 -2.88
C HIS A 136 -3.15 -3.09 -2.84
N ILE A 137 -3.39 -3.92 -3.85
CA ILE A 137 -4.56 -4.81 -3.91
C ILE A 137 -4.12 -6.26 -3.84
N TYR A 138 -4.74 -7.02 -2.95
CA TYR A 138 -4.48 -8.45 -2.76
C TYR A 138 -5.76 -9.24 -2.95
N LYS A 139 -5.69 -10.33 -3.72
CA LYS A 139 -6.77 -11.30 -3.80
C LYS A 139 -6.56 -12.40 -2.78
N ARG A 140 -7.52 -12.57 -1.86
CA ARG A 140 -7.50 -13.65 -0.89
C ARG A 140 -8.90 -14.28 -0.80
N ASN A 141 -8.94 -15.61 -0.97
CA ASN A 141 -10.19 -16.31 -1.19
C ASN A 141 -10.92 -15.68 -2.39
N GLU A 142 -12.14 -15.24 -2.25
CA GLU A 142 -12.92 -14.60 -3.33
C GLU A 142 -13.01 -13.06 -3.17
N PHE A 143 -12.15 -12.48 -2.31
CA PHE A 143 -12.18 -11.07 -1.98
C PHE A 143 -10.92 -10.33 -2.42
N TYR A 144 -11.09 -9.05 -2.68
CA TYR A 144 -10.01 -8.09 -2.91
C TYR A 144 -9.86 -7.21 -1.68
N TYR A 145 -8.64 -7.09 -1.21
CA TYR A 145 -8.25 -6.23 -0.10
C TYR A 145 -7.42 -5.09 -0.64
N LEU A 146 -7.90 -3.87 -0.43
CA LEU A 146 -7.17 -2.65 -0.77
C LEU A 146 -6.51 -2.11 0.50
N LEU A 147 -5.19 -2.14 0.51
CA LEU A 147 -4.34 -1.54 1.54
C LEU A 147 -3.92 -0.16 1.07
N ILE A 148 -3.94 0.83 1.95
CA ILE A 148 -3.47 2.20 1.68
C ILE A 148 -2.76 2.80 2.87
N ALA A 149 -2.00 3.86 2.63
CA ALA A 149 -1.51 4.75 3.67
C ALA A 149 -2.46 5.95 3.84
N GLU A 150 -2.51 6.52 5.03
CA GLU A 150 -3.16 7.79 5.36
C GLU A 150 -2.35 8.58 6.39
N GLY A 151 -2.60 9.89 6.46
CA GLY A 151 -2.02 10.78 7.46
C GLY A 151 -0.68 11.40 7.06
N GLY A 152 -0.23 11.15 5.84
CA GLY A 152 1.07 11.56 5.35
C GLY A 152 2.22 10.83 6.07
N THR A 153 3.45 11.22 5.78
CA THR A 153 4.67 10.52 6.25
C THR A 153 5.13 10.90 7.66
N GLY A 154 4.35 11.73 8.36
CA GLY A 154 4.65 12.20 9.72
C GLY A 154 4.07 11.33 10.83
N LEU A 155 3.85 11.94 12.00
CA LEU A 155 3.37 11.24 13.22
C LEU A 155 1.97 10.64 13.05
N ASP A 156 1.15 11.18 12.15
CA ASP A 156 -0.20 10.70 11.86
C ASP A 156 -0.25 9.55 10.85
N HIS A 157 0.90 9.10 10.35
CA HIS A 157 1.01 8.04 9.37
C HIS A 157 0.35 6.74 9.84
N ALA A 158 -0.37 6.08 8.94
CA ALA A 158 -1.13 4.87 9.28
C ALA A 158 -1.36 3.99 8.06
N VAL A 159 -1.67 2.72 8.32
CA VAL A 159 -2.09 1.73 7.33
C VAL A 159 -3.57 1.46 7.50
N MET A 160 -4.32 1.61 6.41
CA MET A 160 -5.74 1.33 6.32
C MET A 160 -6.01 0.16 5.39
N VAL A 161 -7.12 -0.54 5.60
CA VAL A 161 -7.55 -1.63 4.74
C VAL A 161 -9.05 -1.57 4.47
N ALA A 162 -9.43 -1.92 3.25
CA ALA A 162 -10.82 -2.10 2.84
C ALA A 162 -10.98 -3.40 2.04
N ILE A 163 -12.20 -3.90 1.94
CA ILE A 163 -12.54 -5.16 1.26
C ILE A 163 -13.58 -4.93 0.16
N SER A 164 -13.48 -5.69 -0.92
CA SER A 164 -14.50 -5.76 -1.97
C SER A 164 -14.60 -7.17 -2.54
N ASN A 165 -15.72 -7.52 -3.15
CA ASN A 165 -15.89 -8.72 -3.97
C ASN A 165 -15.62 -8.50 -5.46
N ASP A 166 -15.28 -7.27 -5.86
CA ASP A 166 -14.89 -6.89 -7.22
C ASP A 166 -13.65 -5.98 -7.12
N ILE A 167 -12.64 -6.23 -7.95
CA ILE A 167 -11.40 -5.44 -7.95
C ILE A 167 -11.66 -3.95 -8.22
N ARG A 168 -12.74 -3.64 -8.92
CA ARG A 168 -13.18 -2.27 -9.24
C ARG A 168 -13.99 -1.61 -8.12
N GLY A 169 -14.18 -2.31 -6.99
CA GLY A 169 -14.95 -1.82 -5.86
C GLY A 169 -16.47 -1.98 -6.00
N PRO A 170 -17.25 -1.28 -5.15
CA PRO A 170 -16.77 -0.42 -4.08
C PRO A 170 -16.07 -1.20 -2.96
N TYR A 171 -15.11 -0.55 -2.34
CA TYR A 171 -14.39 -1.08 -1.19
C TYR A 171 -15.06 -0.63 0.11
N ILE A 172 -15.23 -1.57 1.04
CA ILE A 172 -15.79 -1.33 2.38
C ILE A 172 -14.65 -1.28 3.38
N PRO A 173 -14.43 -0.16 4.07
CA PRO A 173 -13.33 -0.02 5.01
C PRO A 173 -13.52 -0.92 6.23
N ASN A 174 -12.40 -1.44 6.76
CA ASN A 174 -12.40 -2.14 8.04
C ASN A 174 -12.81 -1.17 9.16
N ALA A 175 -13.79 -1.56 9.95
CA ALA A 175 -14.26 -0.75 11.08
C ALA A 175 -13.19 -0.55 12.18
N ARG A 176 -12.10 -1.35 12.15
CA ARG A 176 -10.97 -1.25 13.08
C ARG A 176 -9.77 -0.46 12.51
N ASN A 177 -9.93 0.20 11.34
CA ASN A 177 -8.87 1.07 10.83
C ASN A 177 -8.49 2.18 11.81
N PRO A 178 -7.21 2.54 11.89
CA PRO A 178 -6.06 1.96 11.20
C PRO A 178 -5.65 0.58 11.73
N ILE A 179 -5.20 -0.30 10.83
CA ILE A 179 -4.73 -1.64 11.22
C ILE A 179 -3.28 -1.66 11.72
N LEU A 180 -2.52 -0.61 11.38
CA LEU A 180 -1.16 -0.38 11.89
C LEU A 180 -0.89 1.13 11.93
N THR A 181 -0.43 1.63 13.07
CA THR A 181 0.01 3.03 13.25
C THR A 181 0.73 3.19 14.56
N SER A 182 1.52 4.25 14.68
CA SER A 182 2.11 4.70 15.95
C SER A 182 1.50 6.01 16.46
N ARG A 183 0.53 6.61 15.77
CA ARG A 183 -0.06 7.94 16.07
C ARG A 183 -0.64 8.09 17.47
N HIS A 184 -1.04 6.97 18.08
CA HIS A 184 -1.61 6.93 19.45
C HIS A 184 -0.57 6.65 20.54
N LEU A 185 0.70 6.50 20.15
CA LEU A 185 1.80 6.29 21.08
C LEU A 185 2.47 7.64 21.43
N SER A 186 3.32 7.63 22.45
CA SER A 186 4.17 8.78 22.75
C SER A 186 5.08 9.11 21.57
N ASN A 187 5.31 10.40 21.31
CA ASN A 187 6.28 10.84 20.30
C ASN A 187 7.70 10.35 20.60
N ASN A 188 7.97 10.02 21.86
CA ASN A 188 9.24 9.42 22.31
C ASN A 188 9.24 7.88 22.23
N HIS A 189 8.22 7.26 21.63
CA HIS A 189 8.25 5.82 21.37
C HIS A 189 9.40 5.51 20.41
N TRP A 190 10.08 4.37 20.59
CA TRP A 190 11.27 3.99 19.84
C TRP A 190 11.09 3.96 18.32
N VAL A 191 9.84 3.80 17.84
CA VAL A 191 9.47 3.93 16.42
C VAL A 191 8.19 4.78 16.30
N ASN A 192 8.20 5.72 15.37
CA ASN A 192 7.04 6.56 15.04
C ASN A 192 6.83 6.62 13.52
N SER A 193 5.85 7.40 13.05
CA SER A 193 5.55 7.63 11.64
C SER A 193 5.33 6.33 10.85
N VAL A 194 4.69 5.33 11.49
CA VAL A 194 4.50 3.99 10.94
C VAL A 194 3.33 3.97 9.98
N GLY A 195 3.60 3.63 8.71
CA GLY A 195 2.60 3.55 7.65
C GLY A 195 3.20 3.09 6.32
N HIS A 196 2.47 3.28 5.23
CA HIS A 196 2.85 2.95 3.85
C HIS A 196 3.42 1.54 3.74
N ALA A 197 2.54 0.55 3.69
CA ALA A 197 2.90 -0.85 3.86
C ALA A 197 2.49 -1.72 2.67
N ASP A 198 3.25 -2.79 2.44
CA ASP A 198 2.94 -3.85 1.49
C ASP A 198 2.84 -5.20 2.22
N LEU A 199 1.94 -6.10 1.79
CA LEU A 199 1.74 -7.44 2.34
C LEU A 199 2.45 -8.50 1.50
N ILE A 200 3.05 -9.47 2.18
CA ILE A 200 3.78 -10.57 1.55
C ILE A 200 3.26 -11.90 2.07
N GLU A 201 2.81 -12.77 1.17
CA GLU A 201 2.54 -14.17 1.47
C GLU A 201 3.77 -15.03 1.20
N LEU A 202 4.24 -15.76 2.19
CA LEU A 202 5.33 -16.72 2.03
C LEU A 202 4.83 -18.06 1.47
N ALA A 203 5.74 -18.86 0.94
CA ALA A 203 5.42 -20.19 0.41
C ALA A 203 4.74 -21.12 1.44
N ASN A 204 5.00 -20.92 2.73
CA ASN A 204 4.38 -21.64 3.84
C ASN A 204 3.02 -21.07 4.29
N LYS A 205 2.44 -20.16 3.52
CA LYS A 205 1.15 -19.48 3.76
C LYS A 205 1.13 -18.54 4.97
N LYS A 206 2.28 -18.19 5.51
CA LYS A 206 2.39 -17.13 6.52
C LYS A 206 2.49 -15.77 5.85
N TRP A 207 1.87 -14.78 6.47
CA TRP A 207 1.82 -13.41 5.98
C TRP A 207 2.67 -12.48 6.82
N PHE A 208 3.31 -11.58 6.14
CA PHE A 208 4.04 -10.46 6.73
C PHE A 208 3.63 -9.17 6.04
N MET A 209 3.86 -8.09 6.74
CA MET A 209 3.76 -6.73 6.22
C MET A 209 5.15 -6.10 6.29
N VAL A 210 5.56 -5.41 5.25
CA VAL A 210 6.66 -4.46 5.27
C VAL A 210 6.06 -3.07 5.39
N SER A 211 6.57 -2.24 6.28
CA SER A 211 6.05 -0.90 6.53
C SER A 211 7.17 0.09 6.75
N LEU A 212 6.97 1.32 6.35
CA LEU A 212 7.87 2.42 6.70
C LEU A 212 7.68 2.81 8.17
N GLY A 213 8.75 3.24 8.81
CA GLY A 213 8.74 3.82 10.15
C GLY A 213 10.03 4.59 10.38
N VAL A 214 10.05 5.40 11.43
CA VAL A 214 11.21 6.18 11.84
C VAL A 214 11.61 5.78 13.25
N ARG A 215 12.84 5.28 13.43
CA ARG A 215 13.37 5.07 14.78
C ARG A 215 13.76 6.39 15.40
N SER A 216 13.11 6.72 16.51
CA SER A 216 13.44 7.90 17.29
C SER A 216 14.63 7.63 18.21
N GLU A 217 15.57 8.53 18.26
CA GLU A 217 16.69 8.49 19.20
C GLU A 217 16.39 9.34 20.43
N ILE A 218 16.39 10.66 20.27
CA ILE A 218 16.07 11.61 21.35
C ILE A 218 15.13 12.67 20.76
N ASP A 219 14.06 13.00 21.48
CA ASP A 219 13.13 14.09 21.14
C ASP A 219 12.61 14.06 19.69
N THR A 220 12.28 12.87 19.19
CA THR A 220 11.80 12.62 17.82
C THR A 220 12.85 12.77 16.71
N TYR A 221 14.08 13.11 16.99
CA TYR A 221 15.14 13.11 16.00
C TYR A 221 15.50 11.71 15.54
N SER A 222 15.81 11.57 14.26
CA SER A 222 16.30 10.33 13.67
C SER A 222 17.38 10.62 12.65
N ASN A 223 18.54 9.98 12.80
CA ASN A 223 19.65 10.10 11.85
C ASN A 223 19.49 9.19 10.63
N MET A 224 18.66 8.13 10.76
CA MET A 224 18.48 7.12 9.70
C MET A 224 17.35 7.46 8.73
N GLY A 225 16.49 8.42 9.07
CA GLY A 225 15.30 8.71 8.29
C GLY A 225 14.27 7.57 8.38
N ARG A 226 13.57 7.31 7.28
CA ARG A 226 12.59 6.21 7.17
C ARG A 226 13.28 4.88 6.95
N GLU A 227 12.87 3.87 7.71
CA GLU A 227 13.38 2.51 7.64
C GLU A 227 12.23 1.54 7.35
N THR A 228 12.56 0.38 6.79
CA THR A 228 11.59 -0.69 6.54
C THR A 228 11.51 -1.62 7.74
N HIS A 229 10.31 -1.79 8.27
CA HIS A 229 10.01 -2.72 9.37
C HIS A 229 9.23 -3.92 8.85
N LEU A 230 9.59 -5.11 9.32
CA LEU A 230 8.87 -6.35 9.02
C LEU A 230 7.93 -6.68 10.18
N ILE A 231 6.66 -6.96 9.85
CA ILE A 231 5.59 -7.14 10.83
C ILE A 231 4.86 -8.45 10.53
N PRO A 232 4.72 -9.38 11.49
CA PRO A 232 3.92 -10.58 11.29
C PRO A 232 2.44 -10.23 11.17
N VAL A 233 1.74 -10.92 10.25
CA VAL A 233 0.31 -10.72 10.00
C VAL A 233 -0.41 -12.06 10.12
N VAL A 234 -1.55 -12.06 10.80
CA VAL A 234 -2.51 -13.15 10.80
C VAL A 234 -3.82 -12.68 10.21
N TRP A 235 -4.59 -13.61 9.64
CA TRP A 235 -5.91 -13.32 9.12
C TRP A 235 -6.94 -13.85 10.09
N GLU A 236 -7.82 -12.98 10.56
CA GLU A 236 -8.86 -13.31 11.54
C GLU A 236 -10.24 -13.02 10.99
N LYS A 237 -11.18 -13.91 11.27
CA LYS A 237 -12.58 -13.70 10.94
C LYS A 237 -13.14 -12.51 11.70
N GLU A 238 -14.05 -11.77 11.09
CA GLU A 238 -14.78 -10.72 11.78
C GLU A 238 -15.65 -11.33 12.88
N PRO A 239 -15.37 -11.02 14.16
CA PRO A 239 -16.05 -11.71 15.27
C PRO A 239 -17.48 -11.24 15.53
N TYR A 240 -17.96 -10.16 14.87
CA TYR A 240 -19.22 -9.52 15.24
C TYR A 240 -20.14 -9.26 14.05
N GLU A 241 -21.11 -10.14 13.86
CA GLU A 241 -22.20 -9.95 12.89
C GLU A 241 -23.09 -8.76 13.22
N TRP A 242 -23.24 -8.41 14.50
CA TRP A 242 -24.17 -7.37 14.98
C TRP A 242 -23.80 -5.93 14.58
N LYS A 243 -22.56 -5.65 14.24
CA LYS A 243 -22.15 -4.30 13.79
C LYS A 243 -22.90 -3.86 12.54
N TYR A 244 -23.32 -4.82 11.75
CA TYR A 244 -23.94 -4.59 10.46
C TYR A 244 -25.45 -4.36 10.55
N ASP A 245 -26.12 -4.90 11.58
CA ASP A 245 -27.56 -4.70 11.79
C ASP A 245 -27.95 -3.26 12.10
N LYS A 246 -27.02 -2.45 12.62
CA LYS A 246 -27.25 -1.02 12.86
C LYS A 246 -27.08 -0.17 11.59
N ILE A 247 -26.16 -0.55 10.73
CA ILE A 247 -25.87 0.16 9.47
C ILE A 247 -27.01 -0.07 8.46
N GLU A 248 -27.63 -1.25 8.45
CA GLU A 248 -28.77 -1.57 7.57
C GLU A 248 -29.94 -0.60 7.68
N LYS A 249 -30.11 0.05 8.83
CA LYS A 249 -31.24 0.98 9.07
C LYS A 249 -31.01 2.38 8.50
N GLU A 250 -29.77 2.70 8.13
CA GLU A 250 -29.37 4.04 7.68
C GLU A 250 -29.03 4.10 6.17
N TRP A 251 -29.05 2.95 5.46
CA TRP A 251 -28.69 2.89 4.06
C TRP A 251 -29.90 2.91 3.13
N ASP A 252 -30.13 4.05 2.49
CA ASP A 252 -31.18 4.24 1.49
C ASP A 252 -30.81 3.68 0.10
N ASN A 253 -29.57 3.20 -0.12
CA ASN A 253 -29.09 2.74 -1.42
C ASN A 253 -29.14 1.21 -1.54
N LEU A 254 -30.13 0.71 -2.31
CA LEU A 254 -30.34 -0.72 -2.56
C LEU A 254 -29.11 -1.46 -3.13
N LYS A 255 -28.30 -0.82 -3.97
CA LYS A 255 -27.10 -1.45 -4.57
C LYS A 255 -26.01 -1.70 -3.56
N ASP A 256 -25.81 -0.77 -2.64
CA ASP A 256 -24.84 -0.91 -1.56
C ASP A 256 -25.31 -1.93 -0.54
N ARG A 257 -26.63 -2.00 -0.30
CA ARG A 257 -27.24 -3.00 0.57
C ARG A 257 -27.06 -4.43 0.04
N GLU A 258 -27.33 -4.68 -1.24
CA GLU A 258 -27.14 -6.01 -1.87
C GLU A 258 -25.68 -6.46 -1.82
N ARG A 259 -24.74 -5.55 -2.06
CA ARG A 259 -23.30 -5.83 -1.97
C ARG A 259 -22.87 -6.13 -0.55
N PHE A 260 -23.37 -5.38 0.40
CA PHE A 260 -23.12 -5.58 1.81
C PHE A 260 -23.67 -6.90 2.32
N GLU A 261 -24.91 -7.25 1.96
CA GLU A 261 -25.49 -8.56 2.29
C GLU A 261 -24.69 -9.73 1.69
N LYS A 262 -24.09 -9.53 0.52
CA LYS A 262 -23.21 -10.52 -0.12
C LYS A 262 -21.91 -10.70 0.69
N LEU A 263 -21.30 -9.62 1.17
CA LEU A 263 -20.14 -9.65 2.06
C LEU A 263 -20.47 -10.25 3.43
N ARG A 264 -21.66 -9.96 3.98
CA ARG A 264 -22.13 -10.48 5.27
C ARG A 264 -22.33 -12.00 5.28
N ARG A 265 -22.78 -12.58 4.18
CA ARG A 265 -23.03 -14.02 4.06
C ARG A 265 -21.78 -14.87 3.93
N VAL A 266 -20.63 -14.25 3.68
CA VAL A 266 -19.35 -14.92 3.49
C VAL A 266 -18.44 -14.64 4.68
N ASN A 267 -17.82 -15.69 5.20
CA ASN A 267 -16.81 -15.60 6.26
C ASN A 267 -15.54 -14.93 5.72
N TYR A 268 -15.53 -13.60 5.61
CA TYR A 268 -14.31 -12.86 5.28
C TYR A 268 -13.40 -12.71 6.50
N GLU A 269 -12.14 -12.50 6.22
CA GLU A 269 -11.09 -12.35 7.23
C GLU A 269 -10.47 -10.96 7.08
N TRP A 270 -9.92 -10.43 8.17
CA TRP A 270 -9.16 -9.19 8.16
C TRP A 270 -7.70 -9.44 8.57
N PRO A 271 -6.74 -8.72 7.98
CA PRO A 271 -5.36 -8.79 8.41
C PRO A 271 -5.20 -8.11 9.78
N VAL A 272 -4.54 -8.80 10.70
CA VAL A 272 -4.20 -8.33 12.04
C VAL A 272 -2.68 -8.29 12.14
N CYS A 273 -2.15 -7.08 12.29
CA CYS A 273 -0.72 -6.83 12.39
C CYS A 273 -0.23 -7.09 13.81
N SER A 274 0.91 -7.77 13.98
CA SER A 274 1.50 -8.09 15.30
C SER A 274 0.43 -8.49 16.30
N PRO A 275 -0.17 -9.68 16.21
CA PRO A 275 -1.41 -10.04 16.91
C PRO A 275 -1.36 -9.86 18.44
N SER A 276 -0.15 -9.91 19.00
CA SER A 276 0.07 -9.74 20.45
C SER A 276 0.11 -8.27 20.90
N THR A 277 0.56 -7.36 20.03
CA THR A 277 0.84 -5.97 20.41
C THR A 277 0.14 -4.92 19.55
N GLY A 278 -0.23 -5.26 18.30
CA GLY A 278 -0.79 -4.33 17.32
C GLY A 278 0.18 -3.24 16.86
N ARG A 279 1.49 -3.45 17.00
CA ARG A 279 2.56 -2.46 16.75
C ARG A 279 3.76 -3.09 16.08
N VAL A 280 4.66 -2.24 15.59
CA VAL A 280 6.01 -2.68 15.22
C VAL A 280 6.75 -3.19 16.46
N GLU A 281 7.25 -4.41 16.39
CA GLU A 281 7.99 -5.06 17.48
C GLU A 281 9.48 -4.97 17.21
N GLN A 282 10.28 -4.87 18.30
CA GLN A 282 11.74 -4.84 18.17
C GLN A 282 12.32 -6.17 17.72
N SER A 283 11.63 -7.26 18.00
CA SER A 283 12.02 -8.61 17.59
C SER A 283 10.82 -9.54 17.56
N PHE A 284 10.86 -10.51 16.67
CA PHE A 284 9.92 -11.64 16.63
C PHE A 284 10.62 -12.87 16.03
N SER A 285 10.06 -14.05 16.25
CA SER A 285 10.62 -15.30 15.70
C SER A 285 10.15 -15.52 14.28
N LEU A 286 11.07 -15.60 13.33
CA LEU A 286 10.76 -16.00 11.96
C LEU A 286 10.44 -17.51 11.91
N PRO A 287 9.41 -17.92 11.18
CA PRO A 287 8.98 -19.31 11.12
C PRO A 287 9.76 -20.16 10.11
N PHE A 288 11.04 -19.90 9.90
CA PHE A 288 11.86 -20.71 9.00
C PHE A 288 12.41 -21.92 9.76
N PRO A 289 12.05 -23.17 9.40
CA PRO A 289 12.76 -24.33 9.89
C PRO A 289 14.16 -24.32 9.27
N ASN A 290 15.18 -24.37 10.10
CA ASN A 290 16.57 -24.63 9.73
C ASN A 290 17.26 -23.65 8.78
N SER A 291 17.17 -22.36 9.01
CA SER A 291 18.24 -21.47 8.55
C SER A 291 19.52 -21.88 9.30
N PRO A 292 20.65 -22.11 8.60
CA PRO A 292 21.93 -22.27 9.30
C PRO A 292 22.08 -21.04 10.19
N GLN A 293 22.58 -21.25 11.40
CA GLN A 293 22.83 -20.20 12.40
C GLN A 293 23.82 -19.19 11.82
N HIS A 294 23.38 -18.31 10.95
CA HIS A 294 24.09 -17.11 10.59
C HIS A 294 23.65 -16.00 11.53
N SER A 295 24.49 -15.90 12.54
CA SER A 295 24.77 -14.74 13.37
C SER A 295 23.56 -13.87 13.75
N LYS A 296 23.30 -13.84 15.03
CA LYS A 296 22.78 -12.70 15.76
C LYS A 296 23.52 -11.40 15.34
N GLN A 297 23.27 -10.89 14.18
CA GLN A 297 23.38 -9.48 13.90
C GLN A 297 22.02 -8.89 14.21
N ALA A 298 21.78 -8.65 15.49
CA ALA A 298 20.88 -7.60 15.89
C ALA A 298 21.36 -6.35 15.17
N PHE A 299 20.51 -5.77 14.34
CA PHE A 299 20.68 -4.40 13.93
C PHE A 299 20.68 -3.56 15.21
N ARG A 300 21.85 -3.13 15.63
CA ARG A 300 22.03 -2.14 16.67
C ARG A 300 22.00 -0.77 16.05
#